data_297ae7a86528020a0b24875589eda5c4
#
_entry.id   297ae7a86528020a0b24875589eda5c4
#
_cell.length_a   1.000
_cell.length_b   1.000
_cell.length_c   1.000
_cell.angle_alpha   90.00
_cell.angle_beta   90.00
_cell.angle_gamma   90.00
#
_symmetry.space_group_name_H-M   'P 1'
#
loop_
_entity.id
_entity.type
_entity.pdbx_description
1 polymer ?
#
loop_
_entity_poly.entity_id
_entity_poly.type
_entity_poly.pdbx_seq_one_letter_code
_entity_poly.pdbx_strand_id
1 'polypeptide(L)'
;MDLPIRIRPYELNEATVVFEAVRESLTALHPWMSWCHPQYSIEESRSWIETQVAAFANRAAFTFAIVTADGRYIGACGLNQIDTANCRANLGYWVRSSAAGRGVATAAVRLLRDWGFCNTELVRLEIVVAVGNGASHRVAEKAGAVREGTLRSRLLVHGISHDATMYSFTRGDGSN
;
A
#
# COMPACT_ATOMS: atom_id res chain seq x y z
N MET A 1 20.94 -7.58 -0.01
CA MET A 1 21.10 -6.14 -0.23
C MET A 1 19.75 -5.59 -0.65
N ASP A 2 19.23 -4.58 0.06
CA ASP A 2 17.93 -4.02 -0.24
C ASP A 2 17.96 -3.29 -1.59
N LEU A 3 16.89 -3.44 -2.38
CA LEU A 3 16.76 -2.76 -3.67
C LEU A 3 16.46 -1.28 -3.42
N PRO A 4 17.30 -0.33 -3.91
CA PRO A 4 17.00 1.08 -3.76
C PRO A 4 15.75 1.46 -4.55
N ILE A 5 14.84 2.15 -3.88
CA ILE A 5 13.54 2.55 -4.43
C ILE A 5 13.24 4.02 -4.16
N ARG A 6 12.28 4.56 -4.89
CA ARG A 6 11.60 5.83 -4.59
C ARG A 6 10.09 5.64 -4.78
N ILE A 7 9.32 6.54 -4.17
CA ILE A 7 7.88 6.65 -4.41
C ILE A 7 7.60 7.98 -5.14
N ARG A 8 6.66 7.98 -6.07
CA ARG A 8 6.20 9.18 -6.77
C ARG A 8 4.71 9.09 -7.10
N PRO A 9 4.00 10.21 -7.25
CA PRO A 9 2.63 10.21 -7.75
C PRO A 9 2.52 9.48 -9.09
N TYR A 10 1.31 8.99 -9.40
CA TYR A 10 1.01 8.36 -10.69
C TYR A 10 0.90 9.38 -11.82
N GLU A 11 1.22 8.92 -13.03
CA GLU A 11 0.97 9.59 -14.30
C GLU A 11 -0.10 8.82 -15.09
N LEU A 12 -0.93 9.53 -15.88
CA LEU A 12 -2.07 8.93 -16.57
C LEU A 12 -1.68 7.87 -17.62
N ASN A 13 -0.45 7.90 -18.13
CA ASN A 13 0.06 7.00 -19.16
C ASN A 13 0.61 5.66 -18.63
N GLU A 14 0.49 5.38 -17.33
CA GLU A 14 1.12 4.21 -16.67
C GLU A 14 0.25 2.93 -16.65
N ALA A 15 -0.92 2.93 -17.29
CA ALA A 15 -1.85 1.80 -17.23
C ALA A 15 -1.21 0.46 -17.65
N THR A 16 -0.37 0.46 -18.68
CA THR A 16 0.29 -0.75 -19.18
C THR A 16 1.23 -1.36 -18.16
N VAL A 17 2.11 -0.55 -17.56
CA VAL A 17 3.11 -1.07 -16.58
C VAL A 17 2.44 -1.52 -15.29
N VAL A 18 1.34 -0.88 -14.88
CA VAL A 18 0.53 -1.33 -13.73
C VAL A 18 -0.14 -2.67 -14.05
N PHE A 19 -0.81 -2.77 -15.20
CA PHE A 19 -1.46 -4.00 -15.66
C PHE A 19 -0.49 -5.18 -15.69
N GLU A 20 0.67 -5.02 -16.33
CA GLU A 20 1.71 -6.05 -16.41
C GLU A 20 2.17 -6.50 -15.01
N ALA A 21 2.38 -5.55 -14.10
CA ALA A 21 2.82 -5.85 -12.75
C ALA A 21 1.75 -6.60 -11.93
N VAL A 22 0.47 -6.24 -12.09
CA VAL A 22 -0.67 -6.95 -11.48
C VAL A 22 -0.78 -8.36 -12.04
N ARG A 23 -0.73 -8.52 -13.37
CA ARG A 23 -0.81 -9.83 -14.02
C ARG A 23 0.31 -10.77 -13.60
N GLU A 24 1.54 -10.27 -13.51
CA GLU A 24 2.69 -11.04 -12.98
C GLU A 24 2.46 -11.48 -11.53
N SER A 25 1.78 -10.66 -10.75
CA SER A 25 1.64 -10.83 -9.30
C SER A 25 0.30 -11.43 -8.87
N LEU A 26 -0.55 -11.82 -9.82
CA LEU A 26 -1.93 -12.24 -9.58
C LEU A 26 -2.03 -13.29 -8.46
N THR A 27 -1.25 -14.37 -8.54
CA THR A 27 -1.27 -15.47 -7.56
C THR A 27 -0.91 -15.00 -6.15
N ALA A 28 -0.01 -14.02 -6.04
CA ALA A 28 0.44 -13.50 -4.74
C ALA A 28 -0.54 -12.46 -4.17
N LEU A 29 -1.22 -11.68 -5.03
CA LEU A 29 -2.10 -10.57 -4.62
C LEU A 29 -3.54 -11.03 -4.39
N HIS A 30 -4.06 -11.89 -5.25
CA HIS A 30 -5.46 -12.32 -5.24
C HIS A 30 -5.97 -12.76 -3.85
N PRO A 31 -5.25 -13.56 -3.06
CA PRO A 31 -5.74 -13.99 -1.75
C PRO A 31 -5.97 -12.84 -0.74
N TRP A 32 -5.38 -11.66 -0.98
CA TRP A 32 -5.33 -10.56 -0.01
C TRP A 32 -5.96 -9.26 -0.49
N MET A 33 -6.14 -9.11 -1.81
CA MET A 33 -6.59 -7.87 -2.45
C MET A 33 -7.92 -8.10 -3.16
N SER A 34 -9.01 -7.55 -2.63
CA SER A 34 -10.37 -7.71 -3.17
C SER A 34 -10.54 -7.22 -4.61
N TRP A 35 -9.71 -6.27 -5.05
CA TRP A 35 -9.69 -5.74 -6.41
C TRP A 35 -8.91 -6.60 -7.41
N CYS A 36 -8.06 -7.52 -6.92
CA CYS A 36 -7.20 -8.35 -7.78
C CYS A 36 -7.91 -9.66 -8.10
N HIS A 37 -8.26 -9.90 -9.36
CA HIS A 37 -8.99 -11.08 -9.82
C HIS A 37 -8.44 -11.60 -11.17
N PRO A 38 -8.72 -12.86 -11.56
CA PRO A 38 -8.15 -13.50 -12.74
C PRO A 38 -8.41 -12.76 -14.07
N GLN A 39 -9.52 -12.03 -14.17
CA GLN A 39 -9.92 -11.27 -15.35
C GLN A 39 -9.44 -9.81 -15.32
N TYR A 40 -8.57 -9.43 -14.37
CA TYR A 40 -8.06 -8.07 -14.27
C TYR A 40 -7.53 -7.55 -15.60
N SER A 41 -7.99 -6.38 -16.03
CA SER A 41 -7.77 -5.81 -17.36
C SER A 41 -6.93 -4.52 -17.31
N ILE A 42 -6.44 -4.11 -18.47
CA ILE A 42 -5.72 -2.83 -18.63
C ILE A 42 -6.66 -1.64 -18.44
N GLU A 43 -7.94 -1.79 -18.79
CA GLU A 43 -8.97 -0.76 -18.60
C GLU A 43 -9.21 -0.48 -17.11
N GLU A 44 -9.19 -1.53 -16.27
CA GLU A 44 -9.26 -1.38 -14.82
C GLU A 44 -8.03 -0.63 -14.29
N SER A 45 -6.83 -0.95 -14.79
CA SER A 45 -5.61 -0.19 -14.43
C SER A 45 -5.72 1.28 -14.81
N ARG A 46 -6.24 1.60 -16.02
CA ARG A 46 -6.43 2.98 -16.49
C ARG A 46 -7.42 3.74 -15.62
N SER A 47 -8.61 3.19 -15.43
CA SER A 47 -9.67 3.79 -14.61
C SER A 47 -9.23 3.99 -13.16
N TRP A 48 -8.50 3.00 -12.60
CA TRP A 48 -7.95 3.14 -11.27
C TRP A 48 -6.91 4.27 -11.18
N ILE A 49 -5.98 4.40 -12.13
CA ILE A 49 -4.98 5.47 -12.16
C ILE A 49 -5.65 6.84 -12.26
N GLU A 50 -6.64 7.00 -13.14
CA GLU A 50 -7.42 8.24 -13.28
C GLU A 50 -8.05 8.64 -11.93
N THR A 51 -8.64 7.67 -11.24
CA THR A 51 -9.20 7.87 -9.90
C THR A 51 -8.13 8.29 -8.88
N GLN A 52 -6.94 7.65 -8.90
CA GLN A 52 -5.88 7.98 -7.96
C GLN A 52 -5.29 9.37 -8.22
N VAL A 53 -5.08 9.75 -9.48
CA VAL A 53 -4.60 11.09 -9.85
C VAL A 53 -5.59 12.18 -9.38
N ALA A 54 -6.88 11.97 -9.62
CA ALA A 54 -7.92 12.89 -9.16
C ALA A 54 -8.01 12.95 -7.62
N ALA A 55 -7.95 11.79 -6.94
CA ALA A 55 -7.99 11.72 -5.48
C ALA A 55 -6.77 12.41 -4.85
N PHE A 56 -5.59 12.28 -5.46
CA PHE A 56 -4.38 12.95 -4.99
C PHE A 56 -4.51 14.48 -5.10
N ALA A 57 -5.00 14.99 -6.22
CA ALA A 57 -5.22 16.41 -6.44
C ALA A 57 -6.24 17.01 -5.44
N ASN A 58 -7.28 16.25 -5.11
CA ASN A 58 -8.33 16.63 -4.18
C ASN A 58 -8.00 16.30 -2.70
N ARG A 59 -6.82 15.76 -2.42
CA ARG A 59 -6.36 15.33 -1.09
C ARG A 59 -7.28 14.28 -0.42
N ALA A 60 -8.05 13.54 -1.22
CA ALA A 60 -8.93 12.47 -0.75
C ALA A 60 -8.19 11.14 -0.51
N ALA A 61 -7.09 10.94 -1.22
CA ALA A 61 -6.15 9.84 -1.02
C ALA A 61 -4.78 10.24 -1.59
N PHE A 62 -3.71 9.57 -1.14
CA PHE A 62 -2.35 9.82 -1.62
C PHE A 62 -1.72 8.51 -2.05
N THR A 63 -1.82 8.18 -3.33
CA THR A 63 -1.31 6.93 -3.89
C THR A 63 -0.07 7.19 -4.74
N PHE A 64 0.94 6.34 -4.55
CA PHE A 64 2.25 6.46 -5.18
C PHE A 64 2.62 5.18 -5.92
N ALA A 65 3.25 5.35 -7.07
CA ALA A 65 4.01 4.30 -7.73
C ALA A 65 5.30 4.05 -6.96
N ILE A 66 5.63 2.80 -6.71
CA ILE A 66 6.95 2.38 -6.22
C ILE A 66 7.80 2.07 -7.44
N VAL A 67 8.94 2.76 -7.56
CA VAL A 67 9.84 2.58 -8.70
C VAL A 67 11.28 2.35 -8.24
N THR A 68 12.04 1.60 -9.03
CA THR A 68 13.49 1.45 -8.86
C THR A 68 14.23 2.74 -9.23
N ALA A 69 15.53 2.81 -8.94
CA ALA A 69 16.36 3.98 -9.26
C ALA A 69 16.37 4.30 -10.76
N ASP A 70 16.30 3.27 -11.63
CA ASP A 70 16.21 3.39 -13.10
C ASP A 70 14.78 3.63 -13.61
N GLY A 71 13.80 3.81 -12.71
CA GLY A 71 12.43 4.19 -13.04
C GLY A 71 11.46 3.03 -13.33
N ARG A 72 11.88 1.77 -13.21
CA ARG A 72 11.00 0.61 -13.43
C ARG A 72 9.91 0.55 -12.34
N TYR A 73 8.65 0.42 -12.77
CA TYR A 73 7.51 0.23 -11.87
C TYR A 73 7.54 -1.16 -11.20
N ILE A 74 7.46 -1.19 -9.88
CA ILE A 74 7.55 -2.43 -9.08
C ILE A 74 6.48 -2.57 -8.00
N GLY A 75 5.48 -1.71 -7.96
CA GLY A 75 4.38 -1.80 -6.99
C GLY A 75 3.73 -0.47 -6.71
N ALA A 76 2.87 -0.45 -5.71
CA ALA A 76 2.18 0.74 -5.24
C ALA A 76 2.13 0.79 -3.72
N CYS A 77 2.06 2.02 -3.19
CA CYS A 77 1.70 2.28 -1.80
C CYS A 77 0.84 3.54 -1.72
N GLY A 78 0.04 3.67 -0.66
CA GLY A 78 -0.82 4.84 -0.55
C GLY A 78 -1.49 4.99 0.80
N LEU A 79 -1.90 6.22 1.08
CA LEU A 79 -2.76 6.60 2.19
C LEU A 79 -4.18 6.77 1.66
N ASN A 80 -5.11 6.02 2.19
CA ASN A 80 -6.52 6.05 1.82
C ASN A 80 -7.41 5.97 3.06
N GLN A 81 -8.74 5.98 2.88
CA GLN A 81 -9.70 5.99 3.98
C GLN A 81 -9.34 7.08 5.02
N ILE A 82 -9.03 8.28 4.52
CA ILE A 82 -8.62 9.41 5.35
C ILE A 82 -9.81 9.87 6.20
N ASP A 83 -9.66 9.75 7.51
CA ASP A 83 -10.57 10.26 8.53
C ASP A 83 -10.03 11.61 9.03
N THR A 84 -10.57 12.69 8.47
CA THR A 84 -10.11 14.04 8.81
C THR A 84 -10.49 14.47 10.23
N ALA A 85 -11.58 13.92 10.78
CA ALA A 85 -12.01 14.24 12.14
C ALA A 85 -11.05 13.69 13.20
N ASN A 86 -10.49 12.50 12.95
CA ASN A 86 -9.53 11.84 13.84
C ASN A 86 -8.09 11.92 13.32
N CYS A 87 -7.83 12.62 12.22
CA CYS A 87 -6.51 12.79 11.59
C CYS A 87 -5.76 11.46 11.40
N ARG A 88 -6.44 10.44 10.86
CA ARG A 88 -5.88 9.11 10.61
C ARG A 88 -6.14 8.64 9.18
N ALA A 89 -5.32 7.70 8.70
CA ALA A 89 -5.49 7.07 7.39
C ALA A 89 -5.06 5.60 7.41
N ASN A 90 -5.61 4.81 6.49
CA ASN A 90 -5.08 3.48 6.19
C ASN A 90 -3.87 3.62 5.26
N LEU A 91 -2.79 2.91 5.59
CA LEU A 91 -1.58 2.77 4.79
C LEU A 91 -1.59 1.40 4.12
N GLY A 92 -1.78 1.39 2.80
CA GLY A 92 -1.79 0.19 1.99
C GLY A 92 -0.57 0.10 1.07
N TYR A 93 -0.19 -1.11 0.69
CA TYR A 93 0.90 -1.37 -0.26
C TYR A 93 0.79 -2.73 -0.91
N TRP A 94 1.39 -2.86 -2.07
CA TRP A 94 1.69 -4.13 -2.71
C TRP A 94 2.95 -4.00 -3.59
N VAL A 95 3.62 -5.13 -3.84
CA VAL A 95 4.87 -5.18 -4.59
C VAL A 95 4.79 -6.26 -5.65
N ARG A 96 5.31 -5.98 -6.84
CA ARG A 96 5.47 -6.91 -7.96
C ARG A 96 6.22 -8.17 -7.51
N SER A 97 5.76 -9.35 -7.93
CA SER A 97 6.32 -10.63 -7.46
C SER A 97 7.83 -10.74 -7.72
N SER A 98 8.32 -10.26 -8.86
CA SER A 98 9.77 -10.24 -9.17
C SER A 98 10.60 -9.31 -8.28
N ALA A 99 9.96 -8.40 -7.54
CA ALA A 99 10.62 -7.49 -6.59
C ALA A 99 10.38 -7.90 -5.12
N ALA A 100 9.61 -8.96 -4.87
CA ALA A 100 9.33 -9.43 -3.51
C ALA A 100 10.58 -10.00 -2.81
N GLY A 101 10.58 -9.97 -1.48
CA GLY A 101 11.69 -10.51 -0.67
C GLY A 101 12.96 -9.66 -0.66
N ARG A 102 12.97 -8.49 -1.30
CA ARG A 102 14.13 -7.60 -1.47
C ARG A 102 14.02 -6.29 -0.67
N GLY A 103 13.26 -6.28 0.42
CA GLY A 103 13.09 -5.10 1.29
C GLY A 103 12.18 -4.00 0.73
N VAL A 104 11.74 -4.10 -0.54
CA VAL A 104 10.97 -3.06 -1.27
C VAL A 104 9.73 -2.60 -0.50
N ALA A 105 8.87 -3.52 -0.05
CA ALA A 105 7.65 -3.15 0.66
C ALA A 105 7.96 -2.43 1.99
N THR A 106 8.95 -2.89 2.74
CA THR A 106 9.37 -2.26 4.00
C THR A 106 9.90 -0.84 3.77
N ALA A 107 10.72 -0.66 2.73
CA ALA A 107 11.24 0.67 2.36
C ALA A 107 10.11 1.60 1.89
N ALA A 108 9.17 1.11 1.08
CA ALA A 108 8.02 1.89 0.61
C ALA A 108 7.11 2.33 1.78
N VAL A 109 6.85 1.45 2.75
CA VAL A 109 6.07 1.77 3.95
C VAL A 109 6.74 2.88 4.75
N ARG A 110 8.07 2.82 4.95
CA ARG A 110 8.81 3.87 5.66
C ARG A 110 8.76 5.20 4.92
N LEU A 111 9.02 5.20 3.61
CA LEU A 111 8.93 6.41 2.78
C LEU A 111 7.54 7.03 2.82
N LEU A 112 6.49 6.21 2.72
CA LEU A 112 5.11 6.68 2.75
C LEU A 112 4.70 7.21 4.13
N ARG A 113 5.13 6.56 5.22
CA ARG A 113 4.96 7.03 6.59
C ARG A 113 5.55 8.44 6.74
N ASP A 114 6.82 8.58 6.36
CA ASP A 114 7.55 9.85 6.51
C ASP A 114 6.90 10.94 5.66
N TRP A 115 6.56 10.61 4.40
CA TRP A 115 5.83 11.53 3.54
C TRP A 115 4.47 11.95 4.15
N GLY A 116 3.70 10.99 4.66
CA GLY A 116 2.38 11.24 5.24
C GLY A 116 2.46 12.21 6.43
N PHE A 117 3.36 11.97 7.36
CA PHE A 117 3.53 12.84 8.51
C PHE A 117 4.15 14.21 8.17
N CYS A 118 4.96 14.31 7.13
CA CYS A 118 5.53 15.58 6.69
C CYS A 118 4.57 16.44 5.85
N ASN A 119 3.66 15.83 5.09
CA ASN A 119 2.85 16.54 4.08
C ASN A 119 1.35 16.61 4.39
N THR A 120 0.92 16.07 5.52
CA THR A 120 -0.47 16.06 5.96
C THR A 120 -0.59 16.34 7.46
N GLU A 121 -1.81 16.60 7.92
CA GLU A 121 -2.13 16.75 9.35
C GLU A 121 -2.41 15.40 10.04
N LEU A 122 -2.18 14.28 9.38
CA LEU A 122 -2.39 12.96 9.95
C LEU A 122 -1.48 12.75 11.16
N VAL A 123 -2.06 12.22 12.24
CA VAL A 123 -1.33 11.89 13.45
C VAL A 123 -1.15 10.40 13.62
N ARG A 124 -1.90 9.61 12.83
CA ARG A 124 -1.89 8.15 12.89
C ARG A 124 -2.03 7.53 11.49
N LEU A 125 -1.20 6.53 11.20
CA LEU A 125 -1.28 5.70 10.00
C LEU A 125 -1.50 4.24 10.41
N GLU A 126 -2.51 3.60 9.84
CA GLU A 126 -2.93 2.24 10.18
C GLU A 126 -2.57 1.27 9.05
N ILE A 127 -2.03 0.11 9.41
CA ILE A 127 -1.84 -1.02 8.48
C ILE A 127 -2.72 -2.17 8.96
N VAL A 128 -3.68 -2.57 8.15
CA VAL A 128 -4.60 -3.67 8.46
C VAL A 128 -4.17 -4.91 7.68
N VAL A 129 -3.75 -5.95 8.38
CA VAL A 129 -3.16 -7.17 7.78
C VAL A 129 -4.03 -8.37 8.10
N ALA A 130 -4.54 -9.08 7.10
CA ALA A 130 -5.23 -10.36 7.31
C ALA A 130 -4.33 -11.33 8.08
N VAL A 131 -4.87 -12.02 9.09
CA VAL A 131 -4.08 -12.89 10.01
C VAL A 131 -3.22 -13.91 9.27
N GLY A 132 -3.70 -14.45 8.14
CA GLY A 132 -2.95 -15.40 7.31
C GLY A 132 -1.85 -14.79 6.43
N ASN A 133 -1.77 -13.45 6.29
CA ASN A 133 -0.81 -12.81 5.41
C ASN A 133 0.56 -12.57 6.08
N GLY A 134 1.30 -13.66 6.31
CA GLY A 134 2.59 -13.60 7.00
C GLY A 134 3.64 -12.70 6.32
N ALA A 135 3.54 -12.48 5.01
CA ALA A 135 4.45 -11.57 4.30
C ALA A 135 4.20 -10.11 4.72
N SER A 136 2.92 -9.70 4.77
CA SER A 136 2.56 -8.34 5.16
C SER A 136 2.82 -8.08 6.66
N HIS A 137 2.65 -9.07 7.53
CA HIS A 137 3.05 -8.98 8.95
C HIS A 137 4.53 -8.62 9.08
N ARG A 138 5.41 -9.37 8.40
CA ARG A 138 6.86 -9.09 8.43
C ARG A 138 7.22 -7.71 7.89
N VAL A 139 6.47 -7.20 6.92
CA VAL A 139 6.69 -5.84 6.39
C VAL A 139 6.33 -4.80 7.44
N ALA A 140 5.15 -4.88 8.05
CA ALA A 140 4.71 -3.95 9.09
C ALA A 140 5.69 -3.91 10.27
N GLU A 141 6.08 -5.07 10.79
CA GLU A 141 7.04 -5.21 11.89
C GLU A 141 8.42 -4.64 11.54
N LYS A 142 8.97 -5.01 10.36
CA LYS A 142 10.28 -4.49 9.91
C LYS A 142 10.25 -3.00 9.60
N ALA A 143 9.10 -2.44 9.23
CA ALA A 143 8.94 -1.01 9.03
C ALA A 143 8.91 -0.24 10.37
N GLY A 144 8.72 -0.94 11.50
CA GLY A 144 8.65 -0.37 12.83
C GLY A 144 7.22 -0.01 13.28
N ALA A 145 6.19 -0.55 12.62
CA ALA A 145 4.82 -0.35 13.05
C ALA A 145 4.53 -1.12 14.35
N VAL A 146 3.80 -0.47 15.26
CA VAL A 146 3.40 -1.08 16.54
C VAL A 146 2.19 -1.99 16.30
N ARG A 147 2.28 -3.24 16.75
CA ARG A 147 1.17 -4.19 16.72
C ARG A 147 0.21 -3.88 17.88
N GLU A 148 -1.06 -3.58 17.56
CA GLU A 148 -2.05 -3.19 18.58
C GLU A 148 -3.00 -4.32 18.96
N GLY A 149 -3.30 -5.24 18.05
CA GLY A 149 -4.20 -6.34 18.33
C GLY A 149 -4.81 -6.97 17.09
N THR A 150 -5.72 -7.93 17.29
CA THR A 150 -6.45 -8.60 16.23
C THR A 150 -7.93 -8.23 16.32
N LEU A 151 -8.50 -7.81 15.21
CA LEU A 151 -9.89 -7.43 15.04
C LEU A 151 -10.61 -8.54 14.28
N ARG A 152 -11.72 -9.05 14.83
CA ARG A 152 -12.52 -10.10 14.20
C ARG A 152 -13.28 -9.56 12.99
N SER A 153 -13.33 -10.35 11.92
CA SER A 153 -14.09 -10.05 10.69
C SER A 153 -13.80 -8.64 10.13
N ARG A 154 -12.54 -8.19 10.23
CA ARG A 154 -12.15 -6.81 9.89
C ARG A 154 -11.98 -6.58 8.39
N LEU A 155 -11.68 -7.62 7.62
CA LEU A 155 -11.48 -7.54 6.18
C LEU A 155 -12.47 -8.45 5.45
N LEU A 156 -12.96 -8.00 4.31
CA LEU A 156 -13.73 -8.79 3.37
C LEU A 156 -12.94 -8.89 2.06
N VAL A 157 -12.52 -10.10 1.70
CA VAL A 157 -11.77 -10.36 0.46
C VAL A 157 -12.53 -11.40 -0.35
N HIS A 158 -12.96 -11.05 -1.56
CA HIS A 158 -13.78 -11.91 -2.43
C HIS A 158 -14.98 -12.56 -1.75
N GLY A 159 -15.68 -11.80 -0.88
CA GLY A 159 -16.84 -12.29 -0.12
C GLY A 159 -16.49 -13.13 1.11
N ILE A 160 -15.21 -13.38 1.39
CA ILE A 160 -14.77 -14.13 2.57
C ILE A 160 -14.30 -13.15 3.65
N SER A 161 -14.87 -13.31 4.86
CA SER A 161 -14.48 -12.51 6.02
C SER A 161 -13.20 -13.03 6.65
N HIS A 162 -12.28 -12.11 6.96
CA HIS A 162 -11.00 -12.41 7.60
C HIS A 162 -10.81 -11.58 8.86
N ASP A 163 -10.31 -12.21 9.89
CA ASP A 163 -9.72 -11.50 11.02
C ASP A 163 -8.44 -10.80 10.56
N ALA A 164 -8.17 -9.64 11.11
CA ALA A 164 -6.99 -8.87 10.75
C ALA A 164 -6.27 -8.30 11.97
N THR A 165 -4.96 -8.28 11.89
CA THR A 165 -4.11 -7.58 12.85
C THR A 165 -4.00 -6.12 12.47
N MET A 166 -4.19 -5.24 13.45
CA MET A 166 -3.96 -3.79 13.35
C MET A 166 -2.53 -3.48 13.75
N TYR A 167 -1.85 -2.78 12.87
CA TYR A 167 -0.57 -2.12 13.15
C TYR A 167 -0.73 -0.62 12.96
N SER A 168 0.10 0.18 13.62
CA SER A 168 0.06 1.63 13.49
C SER A 168 1.43 2.28 13.59
N PHE A 169 1.48 3.49 13.03
CA PHE A 169 2.49 4.50 13.32
C PHE A 169 1.80 5.74 13.90
N THR A 170 2.44 6.40 14.86
CA THR A 170 2.05 7.73 15.33
C THR A 170 3.17 8.73 15.10
N ARG A 171 2.85 10.04 15.11
CA ARG A 171 3.87 11.09 14.88
C ARG A 171 5.04 11.03 15.88
N GLY A 172 4.83 10.45 17.07
CA GLY A 172 5.84 10.33 18.09
C GLY A 172 6.82 9.16 17.93
N ASP A 173 6.51 8.19 17.08
CA ASP A 173 7.28 6.93 16.95
C ASP A 173 8.65 7.09 16.26
N GLY A 174 9.06 8.28 15.86
CA GLY A 174 10.34 8.57 15.21
C GLY A 174 11.24 9.57 15.93
N SER A 175 10.86 10.00 17.12
CA SER A 175 11.56 11.04 17.89
C SER A 175 12.40 10.45 19.01
N ASN A 176 13.33 9.56 18.66
CA ASN A 176 14.42 9.12 19.57
C ASN A 176 15.75 9.17 18.85
#